data_f65f12d914436b972b83d058e44ea921
#
_entry.id   f65f12d914436b972b83d058e44ea921
#
_cell.length_a   1.000
_cell.length_b   1.000
_cell.length_c   1.000
_cell.angle_alpha   90.00
_cell.angle_beta   90.00
_cell.angle_gamma   90.00
#
_symmetry.space_group_name_H-M   'P 1'
#
loop_
_entity.id
_entity.type
_entity.pdbx_description
1 polymer ?
#
loop_
_entity_poly.entity_id
_entity_poly.type
_entity_poly.pdbx_seq_one_letter_code
_entity_poly.pdbx_strand_id
1 'polypeptide(L)'
;MEKGKDRASKLFFSEMENAREIVGLALEKLGVEGDLSNITDEDPVVSFMGDDFSLERLLDKLFRVTLSNNGKSAVCLVGLENQSAYDAHMIIRVGISSLLLYERMISLNEDLMPVFIVVFNMSGGRWKGSAKIKDYFSKEILELFGPLMVDVRMVVIDPYEMDDIEIDRLKSDLNLVMKVIKYKSDKKLFLDYIKGETRFSCLDGITARLISELGSIKIGEGETNMCKAIEDLMKECEDKGKAEGILEGIAEGETNMVFKLRREGYLKTEDAASKLGLSLDEYCKREDEFFS
;
A
#
# COMPACT_ATOMS: atom_id res chain seq x y z
N MET A 1 -1.36 5.87 10.98
CA MET A 1 -1.73 5.28 9.67
C MET A 1 -0.81 4.13 9.24
N GLU A 2 0.50 4.30 9.24
CA GLU A 2 1.46 3.23 8.87
C GLU A 2 1.35 1.97 9.76
N LYS A 3 1.30 2.15 11.10
CA LYS A 3 1.15 1.03 12.06
C LYS A 3 -0.14 0.21 11.88
N GLY A 4 -1.23 0.82 11.37
CA GLY A 4 -2.50 0.12 11.11
C GLY A 4 -2.37 -0.84 9.93
N LYS A 5 -1.81 -0.37 8.82
CA LYS A 5 -1.58 -1.17 7.61
C LYS A 5 -0.64 -2.35 7.88
N ASP A 6 0.47 -2.10 8.58
CA ASP A 6 1.44 -3.11 8.97
C ASP A 6 0.77 -4.23 9.80
N ARG A 7 0.01 -3.86 10.84
CA ARG A 7 -0.69 -4.84 11.66
C ARG A 7 -1.77 -5.62 10.88
N ALA A 8 -2.52 -4.94 10.01
CA ALA A 8 -3.58 -5.57 9.24
C ALA A 8 -3.00 -6.55 8.20
N SER A 9 -1.90 -6.19 7.52
CA SER A 9 -1.25 -7.08 6.56
C SER A 9 -0.62 -8.32 7.23
N LYS A 10 -0.01 -8.17 8.40
CA LYS A 10 0.51 -9.31 9.17
C LYS A 10 -0.59 -10.30 9.55
N LEU A 11 -1.76 -9.80 9.98
CA LEU A 11 -2.93 -10.64 10.27
C LEU A 11 -3.47 -11.30 9.01
N PHE A 12 -3.55 -10.58 7.89
CA PHE A 12 -4.02 -11.10 6.62
C PHE A 12 -3.17 -12.27 6.11
N PHE A 13 -1.86 -12.18 6.20
CA PHE A 13 -0.94 -13.26 5.84
C PHE A 13 -0.74 -14.30 6.96
N SER A 14 -1.44 -14.19 8.09
CA SER A 14 -1.60 -15.31 9.03
C SER A 14 -2.65 -16.33 8.56
N GLU A 15 -3.54 -15.91 7.65
CA GLU A 15 -4.44 -16.83 6.94
C GLU A 15 -3.63 -17.64 5.91
N MET A 16 -3.57 -18.96 6.10
CA MET A 16 -2.69 -19.83 5.31
C MET A 16 -2.99 -19.84 3.82
N GLU A 17 -4.23 -19.58 3.41
CA GLU A 17 -4.60 -19.49 1.99
C GLU A 17 -3.95 -18.28 1.32
N ASN A 18 -3.98 -17.11 1.97
CA ASN A 18 -3.33 -15.89 1.49
C ASN A 18 -1.80 -16.04 1.46
N ALA A 19 -1.23 -16.66 2.52
CA ALA A 19 0.19 -16.96 2.59
C ALA A 19 0.63 -17.93 1.48
N ARG A 20 -0.15 -18.95 1.21
CA ARG A 20 0.13 -19.93 0.16
C ARG A 20 0.15 -19.29 -1.21
N GLU A 21 -0.79 -18.41 -1.51
CA GLU A 21 -0.87 -17.76 -2.81
C GLU A 21 0.27 -16.73 -3.03
N ILE A 22 0.62 -15.90 -2.05
CA ILE A 22 1.74 -14.96 -2.20
C ILE A 22 3.08 -15.68 -2.36
N VAL A 23 3.28 -16.78 -1.64
CA VAL A 23 4.45 -17.65 -1.80
C VAL A 23 4.44 -18.33 -3.16
N GLY A 24 3.30 -18.82 -3.61
CA GLY A 24 3.12 -19.43 -4.94
C GLY A 24 3.51 -18.46 -6.07
N LEU A 25 3.01 -17.23 -6.03
CA LEU A 25 3.39 -16.16 -6.97
C LEU A 25 4.90 -15.89 -6.96
N ALA A 26 5.51 -15.90 -5.79
CA ALA A 26 6.95 -15.66 -5.67
C ALA A 26 7.77 -16.81 -6.29
N LEU A 27 7.35 -18.04 -6.09
CA LEU A 27 7.98 -19.22 -6.68
C LEU A 27 7.85 -19.24 -8.20
N GLU A 28 6.65 -18.92 -8.72
CA GLU A 28 6.41 -18.78 -10.15
C GLU A 28 7.33 -17.71 -10.77
N LYS A 29 7.46 -16.55 -10.12
CA LYS A 29 8.34 -15.46 -10.56
C LYS A 29 9.83 -15.85 -10.55
N LEU A 30 10.22 -16.76 -9.66
CA LEU A 30 11.57 -17.33 -9.62
C LEU A 30 11.79 -18.45 -10.63
N GLY A 31 10.75 -18.91 -11.33
CA GLY A 31 10.81 -20.07 -12.22
C GLY A 31 11.04 -21.38 -11.46
N VAL A 32 10.62 -21.46 -10.20
CA VAL A 32 10.72 -22.66 -9.39
C VAL A 32 9.52 -23.56 -9.67
N GLU A 33 9.78 -24.70 -10.30
CA GLU A 33 8.77 -25.71 -10.57
C GLU A 33 8.55 -26.60 -9.35
N GLY A 34 7.28 -26.84 -9.02
CA GLY A 34 6.88 -27.77 -7.94
C GLY A 34 5.59 -27.34 -7.25
N ASP A 35 4.93 -28.34 -6.69
CA ASP A 35 3.73 -28.10 -5.90
C ASP A 35 4.10 -27.71 -4.48
N LEU A 36 3.45 -26.67 -3.97
CA LEU A 36 3.56 -26.20 -2.61
C LEU A 36 2.78 -27.16 -1.70
N SER A 37 3.46 -28.23 -1.24
CA SER A 37 2.83 -29.33 -0.51
C SER A 37 2.55 -28.96 0.94
N ASN A 38 3.41 -28.14 1.56
CA ASN A 38 3.21 -27.69 2.93
C ASN A 38 3.76 -26.27 3.13
N ILE A 39 3.08 -25.52 3.99
CA ILE A 39 3.52 -24.20 4.47
C ILE A 39 3.17 -24.07 5.95
N THR A 40 4.13 -23.64 6.75
CA THR A 40 3.95 -23.39 8.19
C THR A 40 4.54 -22.06 8.59
N ASP A 41 3.91 -21.38 9.55
CA ASP A 41 4.47 -20.19 10.18
C ASP A 41 5.75 -20.53 10.96
N GLU A 42 6.73 -19.65 10.88
CA GLU A 42 7.96 -19.68 11.67
C GLU A 42 8.09 -18.36 12.46
N ASP A 43 8.94 -18.36 13.47
CA ASP A 43 9.25 -17.14 14.22
C ASP A 43 9.92 -16.10 13.28
N PRO A 44 9.29 -14.95 13.05
CA PRO A 44 9.80 -13.92 12.14
C PRO A 44 10.96 -13.11 12.76
N VAL A 45 11.31 -13.30 14.03
CA VAL A 45 12.45 -12.64 14.66
C VAL A 45 13.74 -13.28 14.20
N VAL A 46 14.62 -12.47 13.63
CA VAL A 46 15.96 -12.88 13.20
C VAL A 46 16.99 -12.00 13.91
N SER A 47 17.90 -12.62 14.61
CA SER A 47 18.88 -11.91 15.44
C SER A 47 20.26 -12.53 15.36
N PHE A 48 21.27 -11.69 15.54
CA PHE A 48 22.65 -12.08 15.81
C PHE A 48 23.02 -11.51 17.18
N MET A 49 23.56 -12.36 18.03
CA MET A 49 24.07 -12.00 19.35
C MET A 49 25.59 -12.21 19.35
N GLY A 50 26.34 -11.13 19.30
CA GLY A 50 27.80 -11.13 19.48
C GLY A 50 28.18 -10.69 20.89
N ASP A 51 29.47 -10.80 21.24
CA ASP A 51 29.96 -10.45 22.58
C ASP A 51 29.76 -8.95 22.92
N ASP A 52 29.91 -8.08 21.92
CA ASP A 52 29.87 -6.62 22.09
C ASP A 52 28.68 -5.93 21.40
N PHE A 53 27.91 -6.64 20.58
CA PHE A 53 26.74 -6.08 19.92
C PHE A 53 25.69 -7.13 19.60
N SER A 54 24.45 -6.67 19.44
CA SER A 54 23.33 -7.48 18.95
C SER A 54 22.71 -6.79 17.74
N LEU A 55 22.29 -7.58 16.77
CA LEU A 55 21.50 -7.14 15.63
C LEU A 55 20.23 -7.97 15.58
N GLU A 56 19.11 -7.30 15.69
CA GLU A 56 17.79 -7.91 15.61
C GLU A 56 16.99 -7.29 14.47
N ARG A 57 16.28 -8.12 13.72
CA ARG A 57 15.33 -7.70 12.72
C ARG A 57 14.05 -8.53 12.88
N LEU A 58 12.95 -7.90 12.59
CA LEU A 58 11.63 -8.52 12.56
C LEU A 58 11.13 -8.48 11.11
N LEU A 59 10.96 -9.64 10.51
CA LEU A 59 10.20 -9.80 9.27
C LEU A 59 8.71 -9.67 9.56
N ASP A 60 7.91 -9.30 8.56
CA ASP A 60 6.46 -9.28 8.76
C ASP A 60 5.89 -10.68 8.92
N LYS A 61 6.41 -11.63 8.13
CA LYS A 61 6.14 -13.07 8.25
C LYS A 61 7.36 -13.87 7.84
N LEU A 62 7.45 -15.08 8.38
CA LEU A 62 8.41 -16.10 7.97
C LEU A 62 7.68 -17.43 7.85
N PHE A 63 7.91 -18.12 6.75
CA PHE A 63 7.30 -19.41 6.46
C PHE A 63 8.36 -20.47 6.19
N ARG A 64 8.16 -21.66 6.73
CA ARG A 64 8.84 -22.88 6.28
C ARG A 64 7.97 -23.53 5.21
N VAL A 65 8.53 -23.71 4.04
CA VAL A 65 7.81 -24.16 2.84
C VAL A 65 8.41 -25.46 2.34
N THR A 66 7.55 -26.44 2.10
CA THR A 66 7.96 -27.69 1.46
C THR A 66 7.43 -27.73 0.03
N LEU A 67 8.33 -27.87 -0.91
CA LEU A 67 8.04 -28.03 -2.33
C LEU A 67 8.20 -29.49 -2.72
N SER A 68 7.30 -29.98 -3.54
CA SER A 68 7.37 -31.33 -4.11
C SER A 68 7.36 -31.25 -5.63
N ASN A 69 8.35 -31.88 -6.26
CA ASN A 69 8.45 -31.97 -7.71
C ASN A 69 8.97 -33.36 -8.10
N ASN A 70 8.23 -34.09 -8.93
CA ASN A 70 8.60 -35.42 -9.45
C ASN A 70 9.06 -36.42 -8.36
N GLY A 71 8.36 -36.42 -7.22
CA GLY A 71 8.66 -37.35 -6.10
C GLY A 71 9.85 -36.92 -5.24
N LYS A 72 10.47 -35.75 -5.50
CA LYS A 72 11.47 -35.15 -4.64
C LYS A 72 10.84 -34.00 -3.83
N SER A 73 11.30 -33.86 -2.59
CA SER A 73 10.88 -32.73 -1.73
C SER A 73 12.08 -31.91 -1.34
N ALA A 74 11.87 -30.61 -1.29
CA ALA A 74 12.84 -29.63 -0.80
C ALA A 74 12.17 -28.68 0.18
N VAL A 75 12.89 -28.27 1.22
CA VAL A 75 12.43 -27.31 2.20
C VAL A 75 13.19 -25.99 2.03
N CYS A 76 12.49 -24.87 2.14
CA CYS A 76 13.09 -23.53 2.13
C CYS A 76 12.40 -22.62 3.16
N LEU A 77 13.06 -21.52 3.50
CA LEU A 77 12.49 -20.43 4.28
C LEU A 77 12.11 -19.27 3.36
N VAL A 78 10.89 -18.77 3.55
CA VAL A 78 10.34 -17.66 2.79
C VAL A 78 9.96 -16.56 3.75
N GLY A 79 10.73 -15.46 3.73
CA GLY A 79 10.39 -14.24 4.44
C GLY A 79 9.42 -13.39 3.62
N LEU A 80 8.49 -12.70 4.29
CA LEU A 80 7.59 -11.72 3.67
C LEU A 80 7.78 -10.35 4.32
N GLU A 81 7.91 -9.34 3.51
CA GLU A 81 7.99 -7.92 3.90
C GLU A 81 6.92 -7.14 3.14
N ASN A 82 5.99 -6.53 3.86
CA ASN A 82 4.90 -5.72 3.31
C ASN A 82 5.33 -4.26 3.25
N GLN A 83 5.45 -3.69 2.06
CA GLN A 83 5.94 -2.32 1.89
C GLN A 83 4.82 -1.35 1.53
N SER A 84 4.40 -0.51 2.48
CA SER A 84 3.41 0.55 2.28
C SER A 84 3.97 1.82 1.64
N ALA A 85 5.30 1.97 1.60
CA ALA A 85 6.04 3.04 0.95
C ALA A 85 7.31 2.49 0.30
N TYR A 86 7.80 3.15 -0.75
CA TYR A 86 9.07 2.78 -1.37
C TYR A 86 10.23 2.99 -0.39
N ASP A 87 11.07 1.97 -0.24
CA ASP A 87 12.32 2.02 0.53
C ASP A 87 13.51 1.68 -0.38
N ALA A 88 14.37 2.67 -0.64
CA ALA A 88 15.56 2.50 -1.47
C ALA A 88 16.58 1.51 -0.87
N HIS A 89 16.53 1.29 0.45
CA HIS A 89 17.42 0.37 1.16
C HIS A 89 16.86 -1.05 1.28
N MET A 90 15.69 -1.32 0.68
CA MET A 90 15.01 -2.60 0.83
C MET A 90 15.88 -3.79 0.45
N ILE A 91 16.65 -3.68 -0.63
CA ILE A 91 17.57 -4.74 -1.07
C ILE A 91 18.65 -5.07 -0.02
N ILE A 92 19.14 -4.05 0.70
CA ILE A 92 20.12 -4.24 1.79
C ILE A 92 19.43 -4.89 3.00
N ARG A 93 18.22 -4.45 3.33
CA ARG A 93 17.43 -5.03 4.41
C ARG A 93 17.18 -6.52 4.19
N VAL A 94 16.78 -6.89 2.97
CA VAL A 94 16.59 -8.28 2.54
C VAL A 94 17.88 -9.09 2.69
N GLY A 95 19.03 -8.54 2.26
CA GLY A 95 20.31 -9.20 2.41
C GLY A 95 20.67 -9.48 3.87
N ILE A 96 20.52 -8.48 4.74
CA ILE A 96 20.75 -8.63 6.18
C ILE A 96 19.83 -9.70 6.78
N SER A 97 18.53 -9.64 6.50
CA SER A 97 17.56 -10.61 7.02
C SER A 97 17.87 -12.04 6.55
N SER A 98 18.28 -12.22 5.29
CA SER A 98 18.66 -13.54 4.76
C SER A 98 19.90 -14.10 5.46
N LEU A 99 20.92 -13.27 5.71
CA LEU A 99 22.14 -13.68 6.41
C LEU A 99 21.86 -14.03 7.87
N LEU A 100 20.99 -13.27 8.54
CA LEU A 100 20.56 -13.58 9.91
C LEU A 100 19.76 -14.88 10.01
N LEU A 101 18.99 -15.24 8.98
CA LEU A 101 18.31 -16.55 8.92
C LEU A 101 19.31 -17.70 8.76
N TYR A 102 20.36 -17.55 7.95
CA TYR A 102 21.43 -18.55 7.87
C TYR A 102 22.18 -18.68 9.19
N GLU A 103 22.52 -17.55 9.83
CA GLU A 103 23.16 -17.55 11.15
C GLU A 103 22.28 -18.25 12.19
N ARG A 104 20.98 -17.98 12.22
CA ARG A 104 20.02 -18.68 13.10
C ARG A 104 20.04 -20.18 12.90
N MET A 105 20.03 -20.66 11.64
CA MET A 105 20.11 -22.11 11.34
C MET A 105 21.41 -22.72 11.86
N ILE A 106 22.53 -22.04 11.66
CA ILE A 106 23.84 -22.50 12.17
C ILE A 106 23.84 -22.54 13.70
N SER A 107 23.36 -21.49 14.35
CA SER A 107 23.32 -21.39 15.82
C SER A 107 22.41 -22.47 16.46
N LEU A 108 21.35 -22.86 15.76
CA LEU A 108 20.44 -23.93 16.18
C LEU A 108 20.91 -25.33 15.75
N ASN A 109 22.05 -25.45 15.09
CA ASN A 109 22.59 -26.68 14.50
C ASN A 109 21.58 -27.36 13.56
N GLU A 110 20.82 -26.55 12.79
CA GLU A 110 19.92 -27.00 11.73
C GLU A 110 20.66 -27.07 10.40
N ASP A 111 20.18 -27.95 9.49
CA ASP A 111 20.67 -27.98 8.11
C ASP A 111 20.33 -26.66 7.40
N LEU A 112 21.28 -26.16 6.62
CA LEU A 112 21.07 -24.93 5.84
C LEU A 112 20.03 -25.18 4.76
N MET A 113 18.99 -24.37 4.77
CA MET A 113 17.92 -24.35 3.77
C MET A 113 18.03 -23.10 2.90
N PRO A 114 17.61 -23.17 1.63
CA PRO A 114 17.47 -21.97 0.83
C PRO A 114 16.59 -20.92 1.51
N VAL A 115 17.01 -19.66 1.47
CA VAL A 115 16.26 -18.51 2.00
C VAL A 115 15.98 -17.54 0.88
N PHE A 116 14.74 -17.09 0.74
CA PHE A 116 14.42 -15.94 -0.10
C PHE A 116 13.35 -15.07 0.57
N ILE A 117 13.37 -13.78 0.25
CA ILE A 117 12.45 -12.82 0.84
C ILE A 117 11.61 -12.20 -0.26
N VAL A 118 10.30 -12.27 -0.03
CA VAL A 118 9.26 -11.67 -0.86
C VAL A 118 8.96 -10.29 -0.31
N VAL A 119 9.02 -9.29 -1.18
CA VAL A 119 8.59 -7.91 -0.90
C VAL A 119 7.26 -7.70 -1.59
N PHE A 120 6.20 -7.53 -0.80
CA PHE A 120 4.86 -7.23 -1.32
C PHE A 120 4.65 -5.73 -1.38
N ASN A 121 4.52 -5.18 -2.58
CA ASN A 121 4.32 -3.75 -2.80
C ASN A 121 2.86 -3.35 -2.54
N MET A 122 2.61 -2.72 -1.40
CA MET A 122 1.32 -2.12 -1.03
C MET A 122 1.33 -0.59 -1.16
N SER A 123 2.38 0.00 -1.74
CA SER A 123 2.51 1.45 -1.89
C SER A 123 1.46 2.02 -2.87
N GLY A 124 1.47 3.32 -3.07
CA GLY A 124 0.57 4.01 -4.00
C GLY A 124 1.01 3.99 -5.47
N GLY A 125 1.97 3.14 -5.87
CA GLY A 125 2.48 3.09 -7.23
C GLY A 125 3.42 1.93 -7.48
N ARG A 126 3.93 1.81 -8.70
CA ARG A 126 4.86 0.76 -9.10
C ARG A 126 6.13 0.78 -8.26
N TRP A 127 6.67 -0.40 -8.02
CA TRP A 127 7.99 -0.54 -7.39
C TRP A 127 9.09 0.10 -8.25
N LYS A 128 9.97 0.88 -7.62
CA LYS A 128 10.98 1.66 -8.35
C LYS A 128 12.40 1.11 -8.20
N GLY A 129 12.64 0.25 -7.21
CA GLY A 129 13.96 -0.29 -6.91
C GLY A 129 14.27 -1.55 -7.72
N SER A 130 15.56 -1.85 -7.91
CA SER A 130 15.93 -3.14 -8.47
C SER A 130 15.76 -4.27 -7.45
N ALA A 131 15.41 -5.46 -7.95
CA ALA A 131 15.32 -6.68 -7.17
C ALA A 131 16.69 -7.38 -6.97
N LYS A 132 17.77 -6.83 -7.52
CA LYS A 132 19.13 -7.40 -7.44
C LYS A 132 20.13 -6.32 -7.05
N ILE A 133 20.97 -6.60 -6.08
CA ILE A 133 22.00 -5.64 -5.65
C ILE A 133 22.98 -5.30 -6.77
N LYS A 134 23.27 -6.25 -7.64
CA LYS A 134 24.20 -6.04 -8.77
C LYS A 134 23.73 -4.98 -9.75
N ASP A 135 22.43 -4.75 -9.89
CA ASP A 135 21.88 -3.75 -10.80
C ASP A 135 22.17 -2.29 -10.37
N TYR A 136 22.71 -2.08 -9.17
CA TYR A 136 23.13 -0.77 -8.68
C TYR A 136 24.55 -0.39 -9.09
N PHE A 137 25.26 -1.28 -9.80
CA PHE A 137 26.66 -1.08 -10.21
C PHE A 137 26.78 -1.00 -11.72
N SER A 138 27.78 -0.24 -12.19
CA SER A 138 28.06 -0.15 -13.62
C SER A 138 28.58 -1.48 -14.18
N LYS A 139 28.46 -1.63 -15.50
CA LYS A 139 28.90 -2.84 -16.19
C LYS A 139 30.41 -3.10 -15.97
N GLU A 140 31.20 -2.05 -15.99
CA GLU A 140 32.68 -2.13 -15.78
C GLU A 140 33.01 -2.66 -14.38
N ILE A 141 32.29 -2.21 -13.35
CA ILE A 141 32.44 -2.70 -11.97
C ILE A 141 32.08 -4.17 -11.89
N LEU A 142 30.97 -4.57 -12.54
CA LEU A 142 30.53 -5.96 -12.54
C LEU A 142 31.45 -6.90 -13.28
N GLU A 143 32.07 -6.46 -14.36
CA GLU A 143 33.10 -7.23 -15.10
C GLU A 143 34.35 -7.49 -14.24
N LEU A 144 34.77 -6.50 -13.44
CA LEU A 144 35.97 -6.62 -12.60
C LEU A 144 35.69 -7.36 -11.27
N PHE A 145 34.61 -7.03 -10.61
CA PHE A 145 34.35 -7.43 -9.22
C PHE A 145 33.10 -8.31 -9.04
N GLY A 146 32.24 -8.42 -10.06
CA GLY A 146 30.99 -9.15 -9.98
C GLY A 146 31.06 -10.57 -9.39
N PRO A 147 32.09 -11.38 -9.72
CA PRO A 147 32.27 -12.71 -9.12
C PRO A 147 32.59 -12.69 -7.62
N LEU A 148 33.13 -11.57 -7.10
CA LEU A 148 33.53 -11.40 -5.70
C LEU A 148 32.43 -10.73 -4.87
N MET A 149 31.39 -10.18 -5.52
CA MET A 149 30.33 -9.45 -4.84
C MET A 149 29.31 -10.41 -4.28
N VAL A 150 28.77 -10.07 -3.10
CA VAL A 150 27.59 -10.73 -2.53
C VAL A 150 26.40 -10.53 -3.49
N ASP A 151 25.74 -11.61 -3.87
CA ASP A 151 24.57 -11.57 -4.76
C ASP A 151 23.28 -11.59 -3.93
N VAL A 152 22.82 -10.40 -3.55
CA VAL A 152 21.54 -10.24 -2.86
C VAL A 152 20.44 -10.08 -3.90
N ARG A 153 19.39 -10.89 -3.76
CA ARG A 153 18.19 -10.84 -4.59
C ARG A 153 16.95 -10.83 -3.70
N MET A 154 15.94 -10.13 -4.13
CA MET A 154 14.59 -10.19 -3.53
C MET A 154 13.56 -10.50 -4.60
N VAL A 155 12.42 -11.03 -4.18
CA VAL A 155 11.26 -11.25 -5.06
C VAL A 155 10.26 -10.15 -4.79
N VAL A 156 10.02 -9.28 -5.76
CA VAL A 156 9.02 -8.22 -5.61
C VAL A 156 7.71 -8.68 -6.23
N ILE A 157 6.66 -8.77 -5.44
CA ILE A 157 5.28 -8.94 -5.92
C ILE A 157 4.65 -7.56 -5.96
N ASP A 158 4.43 -7.06 -7.16
CA ASP A 158 3.91 -5.72 -7.42
C ASP A 158 2.58 -5.81 -8.18
N PRO A 159 1.43 -5.53 -7.52
CA PRO A 159 0.13 -5.56 -8.19
C PRO A 159 0.01 -4.64 -9.40
N TYR A 160 0.82 -3.57 -9.46
CA TYR A 160 0.81 -2.65 -10.61
C TYR A 160 1.50 -3.21 -11.86
N GLU A 161 2.34 -4.24 -11.72
CA GLU A 161 3.00 -4.93 -12.84
C GLU A 161 2.22 -6.14 -13.35
N MET A 162 1.31 -6.67 -12.54
CA MET A 162 0.48 -7.83 -12.89
C MET A 162 -0.74 -7.39 -13.68
N ASP A 163 -1.16 -8.19 -14.68
CA ASP A 163 -2.44 -7.97 -15.32
C ASP A 163 -3.60 -8.49 -14.46
N ASP A 164 -4.83 -8.09 -14.82
CA ASP A 164 -6.01 -8.45 -14.02
C ASP A 164 -6.33 -9.95 -14.13
N ILE A 165 -5.98 -10.59 -15.26
CA ILE A 165 -6.17 -12.02 -15.48
C ILE A 165 -5.25 -12.82 -14.57
N GLU A 166 -4.01 -12.37 -14.39
CA GLU A 166 -3.07 -12.99 -13.46
C GLU A 166 -3.57 -12.90 -12.01
N ILE A 167 -4.07 -11.72 -11.62
CA ILE A 167 -4.63 -11.51 -10.27
C ILE A 167 -5.90 -12.35 -10.07
N ASP A 168 -6.77 -12.46 -11.08
CA ASP A 168 -8.02 -13.22 -11.01
C ASP A 168 -7.84 -14.76 -10.91
N ARG A 169 -6.65 -15.29 -11.18
CA ARG A 169 -6.33 -16.70 -10.95
C ARG A 169 -6.23 -17.05 -9.47
N LEU A 170 -5.97 -16.06 -8.62
CA LEU A 170 -5.89 -16.24 -7.17
C LEU A 170 -7.28 -16.52 -6.61
N LYS A 171 -7.38 -17.49 -5.72
CA LYS A 171 -8.66 -17.98 -5.17
C LYS A 171 -8.96 -17.41 -3.80
N SER A 172 -7.91 -17.01 -3.05
CA SER A 172 -8.06 -16.37 -1.75
C SER A 172 -8.41 -14.89 -1.88
N ASP A 173 -8.63 -14.23 -0.77
CA ASP A 173 -8.89 -12.78 -0.76
C ASP A 173 -7.67 -11.91 -1.15
N LEU A 174 -6.51 -12.56 -1.41
CA LEU A 174 -5.34 -11.87 -1.94
C LEU A 174 -5.64 -11.18 -3.27
N ASN A 175 -6.51 -11.77 -4.13
CA ASN A 175 -6.92 -11.13 -5.37
C ASN A 175 -7.66 -9.81 -5.14
N LEU A 176 -8.56 -9.73 -4.14
CA LEU A 176 -9.25 -8.49 -3.78
C LEU A 176 -8.28 -7.43 -3.30
N VAL A 177 -7.38 -7.83 -2.39
CA VAL A 177 -6.36 -6.94 -1.83
C VAL A 177 -5.44 -6.39 -2.93
N MET A 178 -4.97 -7.23 -3.85
CA MET A 178 -4.11 -6.82 -4.96
C MET A 178 -4.80 -5.85 -5.92
N LYS A 179 -6.07 -6.09 -6.27
CA LYS A 179 -6.85 -5.16 -7.10
C LYS A 179 -7.15 -3.85 -6.38
N VAL A 180 -7.44 -3.88 -5.09
CA VAL A 180 -7.57 -2.65 -4.29
C VAL A 180 -6.27 -1.83 -4.31
N ILE A 181 -5.10 -2.47 -4.12
CA ILE A 181 -3.81 -1.80 -4.24
C ILE A 181 -3.65 -1.17 -5.63
N LYS A 182 -3.93 -1.93 -6.66
CA LYS A 182 -3.77 -1.51 -8.07
C LYS A 182 -4.66 -0.33 -8.45
N TYR A 183 -5.91 -0.32 -7.96
CA TYR A 183 -6.91 0.68 -8.37
C TYR A 183 -7.02 1.87 -7.42
N LYS A 184 -6.53 1.79 -6.17
CA LYS A 184 -6.71 2.84 -5.15
C LYS A 184 -6.22 4.23 -5.55
N SER A 185 -5.30 4.33 -6.51
CA SER A 185 -4.80 5.61 -7.04
C SER A 185 -5.74 6.26 -8.05
N ASP A 186 -6.66 5.49 -8.65
CA ASP A 186 -7.73 5.99 -9.52
C ASP A 186 -9.08 5.86 -8.82
N LYS A 187 -9.62 6.99 -8.34
CA LYS A 187 -10.86 7.00 -7.55
C LYS A 187 -12.04 6.36 -8.29
N LYS A 188 -12.12 6.55 -9.62
CA LYS A 188 -13.22 6.01 -10.41
C LYS A 188 -13.11 4.49 -10.53
N LEU A 189 -11.95 4.00 -10.98
CA LEU A 189 -11.68 2.56 -11.08
C LEU A 189 -11.89 1.85 -9.73
N PHE A 190 -11.39 2.44 -8.66
CA PHE A 190 -11.55 1.90 -7.31
C PHE A 190 -13.01 1.76 -6.90
N LEU A 191 -13.83 2.81 -7.09
CA LEU A 191 -15.26 2.79 -6.76
C LEU A 191 -16.04 1.83 -7.66
N ASP A 192 -15.75 1.81 -8.96
CA ASP A 192 -16.38 0.90 -9.91
C ASP A 192 -16.06 -0.56 -9.56
N TYR A 193 -14.81 -0.85 -9.17
CA TYR A 193 -14.41 -2.18 -8.73
C TYR A 193 -15.15 -2.62 -7.46
N ILE A 194 -15.20 -1.79 -6.41
CA ILE A 194 -15.89 -2.18 -5.17
C ILE A 194 -17.39 -2.37 -5.39
N LYS A 195 -18.04 -1.55 -6.21
CA LYS A 195 -19.46 -1.70 -6.54
C LYS A 195 -19.76 -2.93 -7.40
N GLY A 196 -18.81 -3.31 -8.27
CA GLY A 196 -18.96 -4.44 -9.20
C GLY A 196 -18.65 -5.81 -8.59
N GLU A 197 -17.85 -5.86 -7.52
CA GLU A 197 -17.43 -7.11 -6.90
C GLU A 197 -18.30 -7.44 -5.68
N THR A 198 -19.11 -8.48 -5.78
CA THR A 198 -20.11 -8.85 -4.78
C THR A 198 -19.54 -9.23 -3.42
N ARG A 199 -18.30 -9.75 -3.39
CA ARG A 199 -17.63 -10.14 -2.14
C ARG A 199 -17.42 -8.97 -1.17
N PHE A 200 -17.36 -7.74 -1.67
CA PHE A 200 -17.27 -6.55 -0.82
C PHE A 200 -18.51 -6.29 0.05
N SER A 201 -19.62 -6.93 -0.23
CA SER A 201 -20.82 -6.84 0.62
C SER A 201 -20.72 -7.66 1.90
N CYS A 202 -19.83 -8.66 1.95
CA CYS A 202 -19.66 -9.55 3.10
C CYS A 202 -18.22 -10.10 3.12
N LEU A 203 -17.26 -9.30 3.54
CA LEU A 203 -15.86 -9.70 3.74
C LEU A 203 -15.71 -10.34 5.12
N ASP A 204 -14.64 -11.14 5.29
CA ASP A 204 -14.18 -11.45 6.63
C ASP A 204 -13.57 -10.19 7.32
N GLY A 205 -13.51 -10.19 8.65
CA GLY A 205 -13.10 -9.01 9.41
C GLY A 205 -11.62 -8.63 9.21
N ILE A 206 -10.75 -9.58 8.86
CA ILE A 206 -9.32 -9.36 8.62
C ILE A 206 -9.13 -8.70 7.26
N THR A 207 -9.74 -9.26 6.23
CA THR A 207 -9.72 -8.72 4.86
C THR A 207 -10.37 -7.33 4.80
N ALA A 208 -11.55 -7.14 5.43
CA ALA A 208 -12.22 -5.85 5.51
C ALA A 208 -11.32 -4.78 6.16
N ARG A 209 -10.64 -5.13 7.24
CA ARG A 209 -9.72 -4.22 7.92
C ARG A 209 -8.52 -3.84 7.03
N LEU A 210 -7.89 -4.81 6.36
CA LEU A 210 -6.76 -4.52 5.49
C LEU A 210 -7.17 -3.62 4.33
N ILE A 211 -8.30 -3.91 3.68
CA ILE A 211 -8.82 -3.10 2.57
C ILE A 211 -9.18 -1.68 3.02
N SER A 212 -9.78 -1.54 4.21
CA SER A 212 -10.06 -0.25 4.84
C SER A 212 -8.80 0.60 5.02
N GLU A 213 -7.75 -0.01 5.58
CA GLU A 213 -6.46 0.67 5.78
C GLU A 213 -5.76 1.02 4.45
N LEU A 214 -5.86 0.15 3.42
CA LEU A 214 -5.29 0.38 2.10
C LEU A 214 -6.03 1.47 1.32
N GLY A 215 -7.36 1.45 1.38
CA GLY A 215 -8.23 2.41 0.71
C GLY A 215 -8.44 3.72 1.48
N SER A 216 -7.93 3.80 2.72
CA SER A 216 -8.21 4.92 3.66
C SER A 216 -9.71 5.12 3.87
N ILE A 217 -10.48 4.03 3.88
CA ILE A 217 -11.92 4.02 4.09
C ILE A 217 -12.17 3.84 5.59
N LYS A 218 -12.96 4.70 6.18
CA LYS A 218 -13.38 4.53 7.58
C LYS A 218 -14.56 3.54 7.62
N ILE A 219 -14.33 2.39 8.22
CA ILE A 219 -15.37 1.42 8.53
C ILE A 219 -15.61 1.38 10.05
N GLY A 220 -16.87 1.14 10.44
CA GLY A 220 -17.22 0.92 11.85
C GLY A 220 -16.52 -0.32 12.42
N GLU A 221 -16.38 -0.37 13.75
CA GLU A 221 -15.81 -1.54 14.40
C GLU A 221 -16.73 -2.75 14.18
N GLY A 222 -16.21 -3.83 13.56
CA GLY A 222 -16.98 -5.01 13.19
C GLY A 222 -17.78 -4.90 11.88
N GLU A 223 -17.73 -3.77 11.18
CA GLU A 223 -18.38 -3.62 9.86
C GLU A 223 -17.57 -4.38 8.79
N THR A 224 -18.23 -5.28 8.08
CA THR A 224 -17.67 -6.12 7.00
C THR A 224 -18.27 -5.80 5.64
N ASN A 225 -19.28 -4.93 5.58
CA ASN A 225 -19.90 -4.48 4.34
C ASN A 225 -19.22 -3.22 3.81
N MET A 226 -18.23 -3.42 2.96
CA MET A 226 -17.45 -2.34 2.36
C MET A 226 -18.26 -1.49 1.39
N CYS A 227 -19.23 -2.08 0.68
CA CYS A 227 -20.11 -1.35 -0.23
C CYS A 227 -20.91 -0.29 0.54
N LYS A 228 -21.52 -0.67 1.67
CA LYS A 228 -22.27 0.25 2.53
C LYS A 228 -21.36 1.33 3.11
N ALA A 229 -20.17 0.98 3.62
CA ALA A 229 -19.23 1.95 4.15
C ALA A 229 -18.80 3.00 3.11
N ILE A 230 -18.67 2.60 1.85
CA ILE A 230 -18.38 3.53 0.75
C ILE A 230 -19.57 4.39 0.38
N GLU A 231 -20.79 3.83 0.34
CA GLU A 231 -22.01 4.60 0.11
C GLU A 231 -22.22 5.67 1.17
N ASP A 232 -22.03 5.33 2.43
CA ASP A 232 -22.11 6.28 3.56
C ASP A 232 -21.04 7.38 3.44
N LEU A 233 -19.81 7.03 3.09
CA LEU A 233 -18.74 8.00 2.86
C LEU A 233 -19.03 8.93 1.68
N MET A 234 -19.54 8.39 0.57
CA MET A 234 -19.93 9.18 -0.61
C MET A 234 -21.03 10.18 -0.26
N LYS A 235 -22.03 9.75 0.49
CA LYS A 235 -23.13 10.61 0.96
C LYS A 235 -22.60 11.72 1.87
N GLU A 236 -21.73 11.38 2.82
CA GLU A 236 -21.10 12.39 3.69
C GLU A 236 -20.30 13.43 2.90
N CYS A 237 -19.55 13.00 1.89
CA CYS A 237 -18.82 13.91 1.01
C CYS A 237 -19.74 14.79 0.16
N GLU A 238 -20.85 14.23 -0.34
CA GLU A 238 -21.86 14.98 -1.10
C GLU A 238 -22.56 16.02 -0.23
N ASP A 239 -22.95 15.65 0.99
CA ASP A 239 -23.59 16.56 1.93
C ASP A 239 -22.63 17.70 2.36
N LYS A 240 -21.34 17.41 2.58
CA LYS A 240 -20.32 18.43 2.83
C LYS A 240 -20.14 19.37 1.64
N GLY A 241 -20.01 18.82 0.43
CA GLY A 241 -19.86 19.63 -0.78
C GLY A 241 -21.07 20.54 -1.02
N LYS A 242 -22.29 20.04 -0.75
CA LYS A 242 -23.51 20.89 -0.81
C LYS A 242 -23.50 22.00 0.23
N ALA A 243 -23.09 21.70 1.47
CA ALA A 243 -23.01 22.69 2.54
C ALA A 243 -21.95 23.77 2.23
N GLU A 244 -20.78 23.39 1.74
CA GLU A 244 -19.73 24.30 1.31
C GLU A 244 -20.20 25.18 0.14
N GLY A 245 -20.81 24.58 -0.89
CA GLY A 245 -21.36 25.33 -2.03
C GLY A 245 -22.47 26.31 -1.66
N ILE A 246 -23.32 25.97 -0.68
CA ILE A 246 -24.33 26.90 -0.15
C ILE A 246 -23.67 28.07 0.58
N LEU A 247 -22.66 27.83 1.41
CA LEU A 247 -21.92 28.89 2.11
C LEU A 247 -21.19 29.82 1.13
N GLU A 248 -20.52 29.26 0.13
CA GLU A 248 -19.89 30.04 -0.94
C GLU A 248 -20.91 30.88 -1.72
N GLY A 249 -22.04 30.26 -2.10
CA GLY A 249 -23.11 30.95 -2.81
C GLY A 249 -23.74 32.10 -2.00
N ILE A 250 -23.90 31.93 -0.66
CA ILE A 250 -24.36 33.01 0.23
C ILE A 250 -23.32 34.15 0.27
N ALA A 251 -22.04 33.84 0.46
CA ALA A 251 -20.97 34.82 0.52
C ALA A 251 -20.83 35.61 -0.80
N GLU A 252 -20.93 34.91 -1.94
CA GLU A 252 -20.96 35.56 -3.24
C GLU A 252 -22.22 36.46 -3.42
N GLY A 253 -23.38 35.95 -3.01
CA GLY A 253 -24.65 36.69 -3.04
C GLY A 253 -24.59 37.95 -2.20
N GLU A 254 -24.03 37.90 -0.99
CA GLU A 254 -23.82 39.07 -0.13
C GLU A 254 -22.87 40.06 -0.76
N THR A 255 -21.76 39.59 -1.32
CA THR A 255 -20.77 40.41 -2.02
C THR A 255 -21.41 41.16 -3.22
N ASN A 256 -22.12 40.40 -4.06
CA ASN A 256 -22.80 40.95 -5.23
C ASN A 256 -23.89 41.95 -4.85
N MET A 257 -24.59 41.76 -3.73
CA MET A 257 -25.57 42.68 -3.22
C MET A 257 -24.92 43.98 -2.74
N VAL A 258 -23.79 43.93 -2.06
CA VAL A 258 -23.04 45.10 -1.61
C VAL A 258 -22.56 45.93 -2.82
N PHE A 259 -22.04 45.29 -3.88
CA PHE A 259 -21.65 45.98 -5.11
C PHE A 259 -22.83 46.72 -5.78
N LYS A 260 -24.00 46.04 -5.88
CA LYS A 260 -25.21 46.64 -6.45
C LYS A 260 -25.71 47.82 -5.63
N LEU A 261 -25.82 47.69 -4.29
CA LEU A 261 -26.24 48.76 -3.40
C LEU A 261 -25.30 49.99 -3.46
N ARG A 262 -24.01 49.76 -3.59
CA ARG A 262 -23.06 50.87 -3.77
C ARG A 262 -23.27 51.57 -5.11
N ARG A 263 -23.44 50.80 -6.20
CA ARG A 263 -23.65 51.37 -7.55
C ARG A 263 -24.97 52.16 -7.64
N GLU A 264 -26.00 51.74 -6.93
CA GLU A 264 -27.29 52.41 -6.84
C GLU A 264 -27.29 53.63 -5.89
N GLY A 265 -26.15 53.87 -5.21
CA GLY A 265 -25.99 55.05 -4.34
C GLY A 265 -26.51 54.87 -2.90
N TYR A 266 -26.90 53.67 -2.51
CA TYR A 266 -27.33 53.37 -1.14
C TYR A 266 -26.18 53.18 -0.15
N LEU A 267 -24.98 52.88 -0.62
CA LEU A 267 -23.76 52.74 0.18
C LEU A 267 -22.63 53.62 -0.38
N LYS A 268 -21.79 54.17 0.53
CA LYS A 268 -20.53 54.78 0.15
C LYS A 268 -19.49 53.67 -0.08
N THR A 269 -18.47 53.96 -0.89
CA THR A 269 -17.40 53.00 -1.23
C THR A 269 -16.66 52.51 0.02
N GLU A 270 -16.39 53.41 0.99
CA GLU A 270 -15.72 53.05 2.24
C GLU A 270 -16.55 52.13 3.10
N ASP A 271 -17.88 52.38 3.18
CA ASP A 271 -18.80 51.53 3.97
C ASP A 271 -18.97 50.15 3.31
N ALA A 272 -19.03 50.09 1.98
CA ALA A 272 -19.11 48.85 1.21
C ALA A 272 -17.83 48.01 1.34
N ALA A 273 -16.66 48.59 1.24
CA ALA A 273 -15.37 47.93 1.44
C ALA A 273 -15.27 47.38 2.87
N SER A 274 -15.61 48.19 3.88
CA SER A 274 -15.62 47.78 5.30
C SER A 274 -16.57 46.60 5.56
N LYS A 275 -17.74 46.60 4.91
CA LYS A 275 -18.73 45.52 5.06
C LYS A 275 -18.25 44.16 4.54
N LEU A 276 -17.42 44.19 3.50
CA LEU A 276 -16.81 42.99 2.92
C LEU A 276 -15.43 42.66 3.53
N GLY A 277 -14.95 43.47 4.48
CA GLY A 277 -13.62 43.28 5.10
C GLY A 277 -12.45 43.47 4.12
N LEU A 278 -12.65 44.28 3.05
CA LEU A 278 -11.67 44.54 2.00
C LEU A 278 -11.03 45.93 2.16
N SER A 279 -9.80 46.08 1.67
CA SER A 279 -9.23 47.43 1.44
C SER A 279 -9.98 48.14 0.31
N LEU A 280 -9.93 49.49 0.28
CA LEU A 280 -10.59 50.27 -0.76
C LEU A 280 -10.11 49.90 -2.18
N ASP A 281 -8.80 49.69 -2.35
CA ASP A 281 -8.23 49.33 -3.63
C ASP A 281 -8.70 47.97 -4.11
N GLU A 282 -8.76 46.99 -3.18
CA GLU A 282 -9.21 45.64 -3.45
C GLU A 282 -10.71 45.59 -3.75
N TYR A 283 -11.49 46.38 -3.03
CA TYR A 283 -12.92 46.54 -3.28
C TYR A 283 -13.19 47.10 -4.68
N CYS A 284 -12.57 48.22 -5.04
CA CYS A 284 -12.75 48.84 -6.35
C CYS A 284 -12.38 47.89 -7.49
N LYS A 285 -11.27 47.14 -7.36
CA LYS A 285 -10.86 46.15 -8.34
C LYS A 285 -11.92 45.07 -8.54
N ARG A 286 -12.42 44.47 -7.46
CA ARG A 286 -13.45 43.40 -7.51
C ARG A 286 -14.79 43.91 -8.02
N GLU A 287 -15.15 45.16 -7.68
CA GLU A 287 -16.37 45.77 -8.18
C GLU A 287 -16.30 46.02 -9.69
N ASP A 288 -15.16 46.50 -10.20
CA ASP A 288 -14.94 46.70 -11.65
C ASP A 288 -14.98 45.37 -12.40
N GLU A 289 -14.38 44.27 -11.83
CA GLU A 289 -14.46 42.92 -12.38
C GLU A 289 -15.89 42.37 -12.40
N PHE A 290 -16.70 42.68 -11.38
CA PHE A 290 -18.09 42.25 -11.32
C PHE A 290 -19.02 42.93 -12.34
N PHE A 291 -18.71 44.17 -12.71
CA PHE A 291 -19.55 44.94 -13.64
C PHE A 291 -18.98 45.01 -15.07
N SER A 292 -17.79 44.46 -15.33
CA SER A 292 -17.21 44.34 -16.66
C SER A 292 -17.86 43.21 -17.47
#